data_61c3fa2de82b31ab536e3022acd74b27
#
_entry.id   61c3fa2de82b31ab536e3022acd74b27
#
_cell.length_a   1.000
_cell.length_b   1.000
_cell.length_c   1.000
_cell.angle_alpha   90.00
_cell.angle_beta   90.00
_cell.angle_gamma   90.00
#
_symmetry.space_group_name_H-M   'P 1'
#
loop_
_entity.id
_entity.type
_entity.pdbx_description
1 polymer ?
#
loop_
_entity_poly.entity_id
_entity_poly.type
_entity_poly.pdbx_seq_one_letter_code
_entity_poly.pdbx_strand_id
1 'polypeptide(L)'
;MPILPGGMTRIMLGTDAAVVRAAEPSEKARAQQILDHLLPIGPRLAGMNFDIKTAATHEPYPIEKIACPVLTISAEDDRFGTASRAKYIAASVPDGRAIIFPTGGHALIGHSADALREITSFLQTVQTGATSKNWKPSITSARK
;
A
#
# COMPACT_ATOMS: atom_id res chain seq x y z
N MET A 1 8.24 -25.59 2.43
CA MET A 1 8.37 -24.15 2.12
C MET A 1 9.44 -23.55 3.02
N PRO A 2 10.43 -22.83 2.52
CA PRO A 2 11.37 -22.15 3.38
C PRO A 2 10.63 -21.14 4.24
N ILE A 3 10.87 -21.19 5.54
CA ILE A 3 10.34 -20.21 6.48
C ILE A 3 11.11 -18.92 6.25
N LEU A 4 10.42 -17.88 5.79
CA LEU A 4 11.01 -16.55 5.63
C LEU A 4 11.57 -16.08 6.98
N PRO A 5 12.84 -15.70 7.07
CA PRO A 5 13.38 -15.13 8.28
C PRO A 5 12.57 -13.91 8.70
N GLY A 6 12.09 -13.85 9.95
CA GLY A 6 11.20 -12.78 10.43
C GLY A 6 11.77 -11.36 10.24
N GLY A 7 13.10 -11.22 10.24
CA GLY A 7 13.78 -9.98 9.94
C GLY A 7 13.58 -9.50 8.49
N MET A 8 13.64 -10.43 7.52
CA MET A 8 13.45 -10.11 6.10
C MET A 8 11.99 -9.66 5.83
N THR A 9 11.03 -10.31 6.45
CA THR A 9 9.62 -9.94 6.34
C THR A 9 9.39 -8.51 6.81
N ARG A 10 9.96 -8.13 7.95
CA ARG A 10 9.83 -6.77 8.50
C ARG A 10 10.47 -5.70 7.61
N ILE A 11 11.68 -5.98 7.12
CA ILE A 11 12.45 -5.00 6.34
C ILE A 11 11.91 -4.86 4.91
N MET A 12 11.51 -5.97 4.29
CA MET A 12 11.15 -5.97 2.87
C MET A 12 9.64 -5.83 2.62
N LEU A 13 8.81 -6.43 3.47
CA LEU A 13 7.35 -6.39 3.32
C LEU A 13 6.68 -5.38 4.27
N GLY A 14 7.45 -4.74 5.13
CA GLY A 14 6.93 -3.75 6.08
C GLY A 14 5.92 -4.31 7.08
N THR A 15 5.90 -5.64 7.32
CA THR A 15 4.94 -6.28 8.23
C THR A 15 5.58 -7.36 9.09
N ASP A 16 4.88 -7.82 10.11
CA ASP A 16 5.36 -8.91 10.95
C ASP A 16 5.19 -10.27 10.26
N ALA A 17 6.15 -11.17 10.52
CA ALA A 17 6.10 -12.54 10.00
C ALA A 17 4.85 -13.33 10.45
N ALA A 18 4.22 -12.92 11.56
CA ALA A 18 2.96 -13.50 12.00
C ALA A 18 1.83 -13.24 11.01
N VAL A 19 1.75 -12.04 10.42
CA VAL A 19 0.77 -11.67 9.40
C VAL A 19 0.92 -12.58 8.17
N VAL A 20 2.16 -12.75 7.70
CA VAL A 20 2.44 -13.64 6.56
C VAL A 20 2.11 -15.10 6.89
N ARG A 21 2.43 -15.57 8.09
CA ARG A 21 2.11 -16.95 8.51
C ARG A 21 0.61 -17.21 8.59
N ALA A 22 -0.17 -16.23 9.02
CA ALA A 22 -1.62 -16.33 9.15
C ALA A 22 -2.35 -16.20 7.81
N ALA A 23 -1.71 -15.66 6.78
CA ALA A 23 -2.32 -15.43 5.47
C ALA A 23 -2.62 -16.75 4.74
N GLU A 24 -3.52 -16.69 3.77
CA GLU A 24 -3.86 -17.79 2.88
C GLU A 24 -2.65 -18.27 2.06
N PRO A 25 -2.63 -19.52 1.57
CA PRO A 25 -1.51 -20.05 0.80
C PRO A 25 -1.11 -19.21 -0.42
N SER A 26 -2.08 -18.64 -1.13
CA SER A 26 -1.86 -17.76 -2.29
C SER A 26 -1.12 -16.49 -1.90
N GLU A 27 -1.48 -15.87 -0.77
CA GLU A 27 -0.83 -14.67 -0.25
C GLU A 27 0.58 -14.97 0.28
N LYS A 28 0.81 -16.14 0.88
CA LYS A 28 2.15 -16.61 1.23
C LYS A 28 3.04 -16.78 0.00
N ALA A 29 2.49 -17.36 -1.06
CA ALA A 29 3.20 -17.51 -2.33
C ALA A 29 3.55 -16.14 -2.94
N ARG A 30 2.60 -15.19 -2.91
CA ARG A 30 2.81 -13.81 -3.37
C ARG A 30 3.88 -13.09 -2.54
N ALA A 31 3.86 -13.23 -1.23
CA ALA A 31 4.90 -12.67 -0.35
C ALA A 31 6.29 -13.22 -0.69
N GLN A 32 6.40 -14.55 -0.92
CA GLN A 32 7.64 -15.17 -1.35
C GLN A 32 8.08 -14.63 -2.70
N GLN A 33 7.20 -14.54 -3.68
CA GLN A 33 7.50 -14.01 -5.01
C GLN A 33 8.01 -12.56 -4.95
N ILE A 34 7.42 -11.70 -4.12
CA ILE A 34 7.92 -10.33 -3.90
C ILE A 34 9.37 -10.36 -3.41
N LEU A 35 9.67 -11.21 -2.43
CA LEU A 35 11.03 -11.32 -1.90
C LEU A 35 12.03 -11.89 -2.93
N ASP A 36 11.61 -12.86 -3.71
CA ASP A 36 12.45 -13.45 -4.78
C ASP A 36 12.81 -12.40 -5.85
N HIS A 37 11.89 -11.47 -6.13
CA HIS A 37 12.14 -10.34 -7.04
C HIS A 37 13.02 -9.24 -6.43
N LEU A 38 12.98 -9.05 -5.11
CA LEU A 38 13.79 -8.04 -4.44
C LEU A 38 15.23 -8.52 -4.19
N LEU A 39 15.43 -9.81 -4.05
CA LEU A 39 16.74 -10.40 -3.74
C LEU A 39 17.48 -10.86 -5.03
N PRO A 40 18.81 -10.83 -5.06
CA PRO A 40 19.70 -10.22 -4.06
C PRO A 40 19.62 -8.69 -4.07
N ILE A 41 19.71 -8.08 -2.88
CA ILE A 41 19.56 -6.62 -2.73
C ILE A 41 20.82 -5.86 -3.21
N GLY A 42 21.99 -6.49 -3.20
CA GLY A 42 23.27 -5.84 -3.51
C GLY A 42 23.25 -5.02 -4.80
N PRO A 43 22.82 -5.55 -5.94
CA PRO A 43 22.75 -4.82 -7.20
C PRO A 43 21.80 -3.61 -7.19
N ARG A 44 20.87 -3.56 -6.22
CA ARG A 44 19.84 -2.50 -6.09
C ARG A 44 20.17 -1.43 -5.07
N LEU A 45 21.24 -1.61 -4.27
CA LEU A 45 21.60 -0.68 -3.19
C LEU A 45 21.85 0.76 -3.68
N ALA A 46 22.47 0.91 -4.85
CA ALA A 46 22.72 2.23 -5.41
C ALA A 46 21.41 2.98 -5.69
N GLY A 47 20.43 2.33 -6.32
CA GLY A 47 19.10 2.88 -6.58
C GLY A 47 18.35 3.19 -5.29
N MET A 48 18.32 2.26 -4.33
CA MET A 48 17.68 2.47 -3.04
C MET A 48 18.26 3.67 -2.29
N ASN A 49 19.59 3.83 -2.28
CA ASN A 49 20.24 4.97 -1.65
C ASN A 49 19.92 6.28 -2.37
N PHE A 50 19.80 6.25 -3.69
CA PHE A 50 19.36 7.40 -4.47
C PHE A 50 17.93 7.79 -4.12
N ASP A 51 17.01 6.83 -4.08
CA ASP A 51 15.60 7.05 -3.74
C ASP A 51 15.44 7.64 -2.33
N ILE A 52 16.16 7.09 -1.34
CA ILE A 52 16.16 7.61 0.04
C ILE A 52 16.63 9.07 0.09
N LYS A 53 17.73 9.38 -0.59
CA LYS A 53 18.26 10.76 -0.65
C LYS A 53 17.27 11.71 -1.32
N THR A 54 16.71 11.29 -2.46
CA THR A 54 15.75 12.09 -3.21
C THR A 54 14.48 12.36 -2.39
N ALA A 55 13.95 11.33 -1.73
CA ALA A 55 12.77 11.48 -0.88
C ALA A 55 13.00 12.42 0.31
N ALA A 56 14.23 12.46 0.85
CA ALA A 56 14.60 13.33 1.98
C ALA A 56 14.79 14.80 1.58
N THR A 57 15.07 15.08 0.31
CA THR A 57 15.42 16.44 -0.18
C THR A 57 14.33 17.04 -1.08
N HIS A 58 13.24 16.33 -1.28
CA HIS A 58 12.21 16.76 -2.21
C HIS A 58 11.33 17.86 -1.61
N GLU A 59 11.10 18.92 -2.39
CA GLU A 59 10.11 19.94 -2.04
C GLU A 59 8.70 19.32 -2.00
N PRO A 60 7.84 19.77 -1.09
CA PRO A 60 6.47 19.29 -1.01
C PRO A 60 5.72 19.53 -2.33
N TYR A 61 5.10 18.49 -2.86
CA TYR A 61 4.22 18.64 -4.02
C TYR A 61 2.93 19.35 -3.62
N PRO A 62 2.41 20.26 -4.45
CA PRO A 62 1.13 20.92 -4.20
C PRO A 62 -0.05 19.95 -4.51
N ILE A 63 -0.21 18.92 -3.67
CA ILE A 63 -1.19 17.85 -3.86
C ILE A 63 -2.64 18.36 -3.86
N GLU A 64 -2.91 19.51 -3.24
CA GLU A 64 -4.19 20.20 -3.26
C GLU A 64 -4.61 20.67 -4.67
N LYS A 65 -3.67 20.72 -5.62
CA LYS A 65 -3.91 21.06 -7.03
C LYS A 65 -4.23 19.86 -7.91
N ILE A 66 -4.21 18.65 -7.36
CA ILE A 66 -4.58 17.44 -8.12
C ILE A 66 -6.06 17.49 -8.43
N ALA A 67 -6.40 17.62 -9.71
CA ALA A 67 -7.79 17.79 -10.16
C ALA A 67 -8.52 16.46 -10.40
N CYS A 68 -7.80 15.35 -10.57
CA CYS A 68 -8.41 14.04 -10.77
C CYS A 68 -8.80 13.39 -9.44
N PRO A 69 -9.78 12.47 -9.44
CA PRO A 69 -10.07 11.65 -8.26
C PRO A 69 -8.85 10.82 -7.83
N VAL A 70 -8.63 10.71 -6.53
CA VAL A 70 -7.48 10.01 -5.95
C VAL A 70 -7.96 8.95 -4.95
N LEU A 71 -7.51 7.72 -5.14
CA LEU A 71 -7.65 6.64 -4.17
C LEU A 71 -6.28 6.29 -3.59
N THR A 72 -6.17 6.32 -2.28
CA THR A 72 -4.98 5.85 -1.56
C THR A 72 -5.31 4.57 -0.79
N ILE A 73 -4.39 3.61 -0.81
CA ILE A 73 -4.56 2.33 -0.10
C ILE A 73 -3.29 2.05 0.70
N SER A 74 -3.46 1.66 1.97
CA SER A 74 -2.35 1.29 2.85
C SER A 74 -2.84 0.34 3.95
N ALA A 75 -1.92 -0.10 4.82
CA ALA A 75 -2.24 -0.85 6.03
C ALA A 75 -1.74 -0.09 7.28
N GLU A 76 -2.50 -0.19 8.38
CA GLU A 76 -2.17 0.51 9.63
C GLU A 76 -0.85 0.02 10.24
N ASP A 77 -0.53 -1.28 10.05
CA ASP A 77 0.69 -1.91 10.52
C ASP A 77 1.89 -1.75 9.56
N ASP A 78 1.75 -0.94 8.49
CA ASP A 78 2.86 -0.70 7.55
C ASP A 78 4.01 0.03 8.26
N ARG A 79 5.12 -0.68 8.39
CA ARG A 79 6.33 -0.19 9.08
C ARG A 79 7.06 0.94 8.34
N PHE A 80 6.72 1.19 7.09
CA PHE A 80 7.21 2.36 6.35
C PHE A 80 6.37 3.62 6.61
N GLY A 81 5.34 3.52 7.46
CA GLY A 81 4.53 4.65 7.88
C GLY A 81 3.63 5.22 6.79
N THR A 82 3.27 4.41 5.79
CA THR A 82 2.49 4.91 4.64
C THR A 82 1.03 5.16 4.95
N ALA A 83 0.46 4.55 6.01
CA ALA A 83 -0.93 4.74 6.38
C ALA A 83 -1.28 6.21 6.71
N SER A 84 -0.43 6.88 7.48
CA SER A 84 -0.61 8.30 7.81
C SER A 84 -0.52 9.19 6.57
N ARG A 85 0.42 8.89 5.68
CA ARG A 85 0.57 9.61 4.40
C ARG A 85 -0.61 9.38 3.47
N ALA A 86 -1.12 8.16 3.39
CA ALA A 86 -2.31 7.82 2.60
C ALA A 86 -3.54 8.60 3.08
N LYS A 87 -3.76 8.65 4.39
CA LYS A 87 -4.83 9.45 5.01
C LYS A 87 -4.65 10.94 4.71
N TYR A 88 -3.43 11.46 4.87
CA TYR A 88 -3.10 12.86 4.58
C TYR A 88 -3.38 13.24 3.12
N ILE A 89 -2.89 12.43 2.16
CA ILE A 89 -3.11 12.69 0.74
C ILE A 89 -4.61 12.70 0.43
N ALA A 90 -5.35 11.69 0.87
CA ALA A 90 -6.78 11.61 0.61
C ALA A 90 -7.58 12.79 1.22
N ALA A 91 -7.12 13.32 2.35
CA ALA A 91 -7.74 14.49 2.99
C ALA A 91 -7.36 15.83 2.32
N SER A 92 -6.18 15.90 1.68
CA SER A 92 -5.64 17.14 1.12
C SER A 92 -6.07 17.39 -0.32
N VAL A 93 -6.37 16.34 -1.10
CA VAL A 93 -6.83 16.49 -2.48
C VAL A 93 -8.33 16.79 -2.53
N PRO A 94 -8.82 17.55 -3.55
CA PRO A 94 -10.23 17.92 -3.68
C PRO A 94 -11.20 16.73 -3.76
N ASP A 95 -10.78 15.64 -4.39
CA ASP A 95 -11.58 14.41 -4.55
C ASP A 95 -10.76 13.18 -4.14
N GLY A 96 -10.49 13.04 -2.84
CA GLY A 96 -9.67 11.97 -2.26
C GLY A 96 -10.47 10.93 -1.49
N ARG A 97 -10.01 9.68 -1.56
CA ARG A 97 -10.50 8.54 -0.77
C ARG A 97 -9.32 7.73 -0.25
N ALA A 98 -9.47 7.22 0.97
CA ALA A 98 -8.49 6.33 1.57
C ALA A 98 -9.13 5.00 1.98
N ILE A 99 -8.44 3.91 1.72
CA ILE A 99 -8.70 2.58 2.29
C ILE A 99 -7.49 2.22 3.13
N ILE A 100 -7.72 1.95 4.41
CA ILE A 100 -6.66 1.56 5.33
C ILE A 100 -7.05 0.21 5.94
N PHE A 101 -6.32 -0.83 5.55
CA PHE A 101 -6.45 -2.15 6.14
C PHE A 101 -5.85 -2.19 7.54
N PRO A 102 -6.38 -2.99 8.46
CA PRO A 102 -5.83 -3.08 9.81
C PRO A 102 -4.44 -3.71 9.86
N THR A 103 -4.16 -4.63 8.94
CA THR A 103 -2.88 -5.36 8.82
C THR A 103 -2.50 -5.57 7.36
N GLY A 104 -1.33 -6.16 7.10
CA GLY A 104 -0.87 -6.51 5.76
C GLY A 104 0.45 -5.85 5.36
N GLY A 105 0.88 -4.85 6.11
CA GLY A 105 2.11 -4.10 5.88
C GLY A 105 2.13 -3.41 4.52
N HIS A 106 3.34 -3.11 4.04
CA HIS A 106 3.54 -2.39 2.78
C HIS A 106 3.03 -3.16 1.56
N ALA A 107 3.07 -4.48 1.62
CA ALA A 107 2.65 -5.36 0.53
C ALA A 107 1.17 -5.78 0.61
N LEU A 108 0.40 -5.27 1.57
CA LEU A 108 -1.01 -5.60 1.80
C LEU A 108 -1.25 -7.12 1.85
N ILE A 109 -0.40 -7.85 2.57
CA ILE A 109 -0.48 -9.31 2.69
C ILE A 109 -1.81 -9.71 3.34
N GLY A 110 -2.56 -10.59 2.66
CA GLY A 110 -3.90 -11.01 3.06
C GLY A 110 -5.03 -10.12 2.51
N HIS A 111 -4.71 -9.02 1.82
CA HIS A 111 -5.69 -8.05 1.33
C HIS A 111 -5.55 -7.73 -0.16
N SER A 112 -4.71 -8.45 -0.91
CA SER A 112 -4.44 -8.12 -2.32
C SER A 112 -5.69 -8.21 -3.20
N ALA A 113 -6.53 -9.24 -3.00
CA ALA A 113 -7.78 -9.40 -3.75
C ALA A 113 -8.79 -8.30 -3.40
N ASP A 114 -8.89 -7.92 -2.14
CA ASP A 114 -9.76 -6.85 -1.69
C ASP A 114 -9.30 -5.50 -2.25
N ALA A 115 -8.00 -5.20 -2.16
CA ALA A 115 -7.42 -3.99 -2.72
C ALA A 115 -7.67 -3.89 -4.24
N LEU A 116 -7.46 -4.99 -4.98
CA LEU A 116 -7.71 -5.01 -6.43
C LEU A 116 -9.18 -4.77 -6.76
N ARG A 117 -10.10 -5.37 -6.01
CA ARG A 117 -11.54 -5.17 -6.17
C ARG A 117 -11.93 -3.71 -5.95
N GLU A 118 -11.40 -3.09 -4.89
CA GLU A 118 -11.67 -1.69 -4.57
C GLU A 118 -11.09 -0.72 -5.61
N ILE A 119 -9.87 -0.99 -6.11
CA ILE A 119 -9.28 -0.23 -7.21
C ILE A 119 -10.17 -0.32 -8.45
N THR A 120 -10.60 -1.52 -8.83
CA THR A 120 -11.44 -1.74 -10.01
C THR A 120 -12.77 -0.99 -9.87
N SER A 121 -13.43 -1.11 -8.73
CA SER A 121 -14.69 -0.43 -8.42
C SER A 121 -14.52 1.10 -8.46
N PHE A 122 -13.44 1.62 -7.90
CA PHE A 122 -13.14 3.05 -7.95
C PHE A 122 -12.95 3.55 -9.38
N LEU A 123 -12.15 2.86 -10.17
CA LEU A 123 -11.90 3.21 -11.57
C LEU A 123 -13.18 3.18 -12.41
N GLN A 124 -14.03 2.17 -12.23
CA GLN A 124 -15.34 2.10 -12.91
C GLN A 124 -16.24 3.28 -12.55
N THR A 125 -16.27 3.66 -11.27
CA THR A 125 -17.05 4.82 -10.82
C THR A 125 -16.56 6.12 -11.47
N VAL A 126 -15.24 6.31 -11.53
CA VAL A 126 -14.64 7.49 -12.14
C VAL A 126 -14.88 7.54 -13.67
N GLN A 127 -14.78 6.39 -14.35
CA GLN A 127 -15.03 6.29 -15.81
C GLN A 127 -16.47 6.67 -16.20
N THR A 128 -17.44 6.49 -15.32
CA THR A 128 -18.84 6.90 -15.57
C THR A 128 -19.07 8.40 -15.36
N GLY A 129 -18.04 9.19 -15.11
CA GLY A 129 -18.13 10.63 -14.83
C GLY A 129 -18.62 10.96 -13.40
N ALA A 130 -18.79 9.95 -12.56
CA ALA A 130 -19.11 10.16 -11.16
C ALA A 130 -17.86 10.59 -10.38
N THR A 131 -18.05 11.49 -9.41
CA THR A 131 -16.98 11.85 -8.48
C THR A 131 -16.69 10.68 -7.54
N SER A 132 -15.49 10.61 -6.98
CA SER A 132 -15.17 9.58 -5.98
C SER A 132 -16.08 9.67 -4.74
N LYS A 133 -16.75 10.80 -4.53
CA LYS A 133 -17.77 10.99 -3.48
C LYS A 133 -18.94 10.01 -3.59
N ASN A 134 -19.25 9.54 -4.79
CA ASN A 134 -20.32 8.58 -5.05
C ASN A 134 -19.85 7.12 -4.91
N TRP A 135 -18.54 6.90 -4.91
CA TRP A 135 -17.98 5.57 -4.71
C TRP A 135 -18.08 5.16 -3.22
N LYS A 136 -18.54 3.95 -2.99
CA LYS A 136 -18.59 3.35 -1.64
C LYS A 136 -17.71 2.12 -1.62
N PRO A 137 -16.74 2.02 -0.69
CA PRO A 137 -15.94 0.81 -0.56
C PRO A 137 -16.82 -0.37 -0.18
N SER A 138 -16.52 -1.54 -0.75
CA SER A 138 -17.21 -2.79 -0.41
C SER A 138 -16.74 -3.36 0.93
N ILE A 139 -15.55 -2.92 1.37
CA ILE A 139 -14.99 -3.28 2.68
C ILE A 139 -15.23 -2.16 3.68
N THR A 140 -15.65 -2.52 4.89
CA THR A 140 -15.76 -1.56 5.97
C THR A 140 -14.35 -1.21 6.44
N SER A 141 -13.86 -0.04 6.04
CA SER A 141 -12.66 0.53 6.69
C SER A 141 -13.01 0.69 8.16
N ALA A 142 -12.23 0.07 9.05
CA ALA A 142 -12.41 0.22 10.48
C ALA A 142 -12.35 1.72 10.83
N ARG A 143 -13.53 2.31 11.11
CA ARG A 143 -13.59 3.63 11.75
C ARG A 143 -13.23 3.43 13.21
N LYS A 144 -12.15 3.99 13.63
CA LYS A 144 -11.98 4.48 15.00
C LYS A 144 -11.43 5.86 14.92
#